data_e4a9a22aa0328466e1ee28bfc09c7271
#
_entry.id   e4a9a22aa0328466e1ee28bfc09c7271
#
_cell.length_a   1.000
_cell.length_b   1.000
_cell.length_c   1.000
_cell.angle_alpha   90.00
_cell.angle_beta   90.00
_cell.angle_gamma   90.00
#
_symmetry.space_group_name_H-M   'P 1'
#
loop_
_entity.id
_entity.type
_entity.pdbx_description
1 polymer ?
#
loop_
_entity_poly.entity_id
_entity_poly.type
_entity_poly.pdbx_seq_one_letter_code
_entity_poly.pdbx_strand_id
1 'polypeptide(L)'
;MNARPVREHCRDVLLGLLRYHRSGLFMLAVGVGLASGAGAVLFRTGIDAWTRLLTGAQDYTASLGPSVGALSGLGRWFLVVAPVISGLMIGPIMSRLGGTRTGHGVAGVLWSSRRSDGAMAPGPAAATVVSATLAIGGGGSVGPEGPIAELGASTASLFGRRLGLPRRAMRLLAAAGTAAGIAAAFNAPLAGAFFAMEVVLVDFTVDAFTFVVLACVSSTVLSHHLLGTSLSLSLPTLNLTGDAQLGWVAVLGVLGGLVGVGFSRARYLSADAATAGADLLRLPRWSRPAVGGLLVGGILLAVPEMYGESSAVLGRALDGRYTALALGGLVLAKIVATSVTLASGMPGGVFAPSLFIGGVLGASFGTLVAPDRPQAAAVFGVLGMGAVFSGAARAPITSVVLIIEMTGQYSLLTPLMLAVALSTVTGRFLTRSTIYTEELRRRGMIIKDPQAPTSVGARVQEHWRQTHRPADRADRDGNSSARRAAGEDGSDTGGRR
;
A
#
# COMPACT_ATOMS: atom_id res chain seq x y z
N MET A 1 34.49 20.08 -37.78
CA MET A 1 33.96 20.62 -36.51
C MET A 1 33.24 19.49 -35.78
N ASN A 2 33.84 19.01 -34.69
CA ASN A 2 33.30 17.85 -33.96
C ASN A 2 32.00 18.18 -33.25
N ALA A 3 30.89 17.53 -33.61
CA ALA A 3 29.58 17.68 -32.96
C ALA A 3 29.55 17.18 -31.51
N ARG A 4 30.60 16.53 -31.03
CA ARG A 4 30.72 16.02 -29.65
C ARG A 4 30.65 17.10 -28.56
N PRO A 5 31.39 18.25 -28.65
CA PRO A 5 31.38 19.23 -27.56
C PRO A 5 30.03 19.93 -27.38
N VAL A 6 29.26 20.14 -28.44
CA VAL A 6 27.93 20.78 -28.36
C VAL A 6 26.92 19.87 -27.68
N ARG A 7 26.95 18.58 -27.99
CA ARG A 7 26.06 17.57 -27.32
C ARG A 7 26.36 17.41 -25.83
N GLU A 8 27.63 17.41 -25.46
CA GLU A 8 28.04 17.32 -24.05
C GLU A 8 27.68 18.58 -23.29
N HIS A 9 27.90 19.76 -23.87
CA HIS A 9 27.51 21.03 -23.27
C HIS A 9 26.01 21.16 -23.09
N CYS A 10 25.19 20.84 -24.12
CA CYS A 10 23.73 20.82 -23.99
C CYS A 10 23.23 19.83 -22.94
N ARG A 11 23.88 18.66 -22.85
CA ARG A 11 23.58 17.67 -21.83
C ARG A 11 23.84 18.19 -20.42
N ASP A 12 24.98 18.83 -20.21
CA ASP A 12 25.41 19.33 -18.91
C ASP A 12 24.58 20.54 -18.47
N VAL A 13 24.19 21.41 -19.38
CA VAL A 13 23.25 22.51 -19.14
C VAL A 13 21.87 21.96 -18.79
N LEU A 14 21.38 20.98 -19.56
CA LEU A 14 20.09 20.31 -19.27
C LEU A 14 20.09 19.60 -17.91
N LEU A 15 21.19 18.89 -17.61
CA LEU A 15 21.35 18.23 -16.31
C LEU A 15 21.46 19.25 -15.17
N GLY A 16 22.09 20.39 -15.39
CA GLY A 16 22.16 21.50 -14.44
C GLY A 16 20.77 22.10 -14.17
N LEU A 17 19.99 22.35 -15.21
CA LEU A 17 18.61 22.83 -15.11
C LEU A 17 17.72 21.83 -14.35
N LEU A 18 17.82 20.53 -14.68
CA LEU A 18 17.04 19.49 -14.02
C LEU A 18 17.43 19.27 -12.55
N ARG A 19 18.68 19.55 -12.16
CA ARG A 19 19.18 19.33 -10.79
C ARG A 19 18.94 20.50 -9.84
N TYR A 20 19.03 21.73 -10.33
CA TYR A 20 19.11 22.91 -9.48
C TYR A 20 17.95 23.91 -9.66
N HIS A 21 17.21 23.83 -10.78
CA HIS A 21 16.05 24.70 -11.00
C HIS A 21 14.75 24.04 -10.60
N ARG A 22 13.81 24.80 -9.98
CA ARG A 22 12.47 24.33 -9.63
C ARG A 22 11.70 23.81 -10.86
N SER A 23 11.83 24.47 -12.00
CA SER A 23 11.23 24.05 -13.27
C SER A 23 11.70 22.66 -13.72
N GLY A 24 12.97 22.34 -13.54
CA GLY A 24 13.53 21.04 -13.86
C GLY A 24 12.95 19.92 -12.98
N LEU A 25 12.76 20.17 -11.69
CA LEU A 25 12.12 19.23 -10.79
C LEU A 25 10.67 18.97 -11.20
N PHE A 26 9.92 20.00 -11.65
CA PHE A 26 8.55 19.80 -12.15
C PHE A 26 8.51 18.96 -13.44
N MET A 27 9.43 19.17 -14.36
CA MET A 27 9.56 18.32 -15.56
C MET A 27 9.88 16.86 -15.19
N LEU A 28 10.69 16.65 -14.16
CA LEU A 28 10.97 15.31 -13.63
C LEU A 28 9.72 14.67 -12.99
N ALA A 29 8.90 15.45 -12.30
CA ALA A 29 7.63 14.98 -11.76
C ALA A 29 6.70 14.47 -12.86
N VAL A 30 6.55 15.24 -13.96
CA VAL A 30 5.77 14.82 -15.14
C VAL A 30 6.37 13.54 -15.76
N GLY A 31 7.69 13.50 -15.98
CA GLY A 31 8.37 12.35 -16.57
C GLY A 31 8.22 11.07 -15.72
N VAL A 32 8.37 11.20 -14.41
CA VAL A 32 8.15 10.08 -13.47
C VAL A 32 6.67 9.69 -13.44
N GLY A 33 5.75 10.68 -13.47
CA GLY A 33 4.32 10.43 -13.55
C GLY A 33 3.95 9.61 -14.78
N LEU A 34 4.38 10.03 -15.96
CA LEU A 34 4.15 9.30 -17.21
C LEU A 34 4.74 7.89 -17.18
N ALA A 35 5.99 7.74 -16.71
CA ALA A 35 6.64 6.43 -16.62
C ALA A 35 5.95 5.49 -15.63
N SER A 36 5.51 6.02 -14.47
CA SER A 36 4.75 5.25 -13.47
C SER A 36 3.36 4.87 -13.99
N GLY A 37 2.68 5.79 -14.70
CA GLY A 37 1.40 5.53 -15.35
C GLY A 37 1.49 4.45 -16.42
N ALA A 38 2.50 4.52 -17.30
CA ALA A 38 2.76 3.47 -18.29
C ALA A 38 3.02 2.11 -17.62
N GLY A 39 3.79 2.10 -16.53
CA GLY A 39 4.03 0.91 -15.72
C GLY A 39 2.75 0.32 -15.11
N ALA A 40 1.87 1.18 -14.60
CA ALA A 40 0.57 0.78 -14.05
C ALA A 40 -0.35 0.18 -15.12
N VAL A 41 -0.41 0.79 -16.30
CA VAL A 41 -1.16 0.27 -17.47
C VAL A 41 -0.64 -1.09 -17.87
N LEU A 42 0.70 -1.24 -18.03
CA LEU A 42 1.31 -2.51 -18.38
C LEU A 42 1.02 -3.60 -17.35
N PHE A 43 1.08 -3.26 -16.07
CA PHE A 43 0.78 -4.18 -14.97
C PHE A 43 -0.67 -4.65 -15.01
N ARG A 44 -1.63 -3.72 -15.16
CA ARG A 44 -3.06 -4.04 -15.27
C ARG A 44 -3.35 -4.92 -16.50
N THR A 45 -2.83 -4.53 -17.66
CA THR A 45 -2.96 -5.33 -18.88
C THR A 45 -2.35 -6.73 -18.71
N GLY A 46 -1.24 -6.84 -17.99
CA GLY A 46 -0.64 -8.12 -17.64
C GLY A 46 -1.54 -8.99 -16.76
N ILE A 47 -2.18 -8.41 -15.73
CA ILE A 47 -3.16 -9.12 -14.88
C ILE A 47 -4.32 -9.61 -15.73
N ASP A 48 -4.92 -8.73 -16.53
CA ASP A 48 -6.06 -9.05 -17.40
C ASP A 48 -5.72 -10.16 -18.42
N ALA A 49 -4.52 -10.09 -19.01
CA ALA A 49 -4.02 -11.08 -19.96
C ALA A 49 -3.83 -12.45 -19.30
N TRP A 50 -3.23 -12.49 -18.10
CA TRP A 50 -3.01 -13.74 -17.35
C TRP A 50 -4.34 -14.34 -16.87
N THR A 51 -5.26 -13.52 -16.34
CA THR A 51 -6.60 -13.94 -15.95
C THR A 51 -7.35 -14.50 -17.16
N ARG A 52 -7.33 -13.78 -18.29
CA ARG A 52 -7.98 -14.23 -19.53
C ARG A 52 -7.40 -15.53 -20.07
N LEU A 53 -6.08 -15.70 -20.02
CA LEU A 53 -5.43 -16.95 -20.43
C LEU A 53 -5.94 -18.13 -19.60
N LEU A 54 -6.03 -17.98 -18.29
CA LEU A 54 -6.41 -19.09 -17.40
C LEU A 54 -7.92 -19.33 -17.38
N THR A 55 -8.74 -18.29 -17.41
CA THR A 55 -10.19 -18.36 -17.17
C THR A 55 -11.05 -18.09 -18.42
N GLY A 56 -10.49 -17.41 -19.43
CA GLY A 56 -11.22 -16.91 -20.60
C GLY A 56 -11.90 -15.55 -20.39
N ALA A 57 -11.90 -14.99 -19.17
CA ALA A 57 -12.49 -13.71 -18.82
C ALA A 57 -11.44 -12.72 -18.34
N GLN A 58 -11.66 -11.41 -18.51
CA GLN A 58 -10.78 -10.38 -17.94
C GLN A 58 -10.94 -10.29 -16.40
N ASP A 59 -12.18 -10.38 -15.95
CA ASP A 59 -12.52 -10.51 -14.52
C ASP A 59 -13.38 -11.76 -14.36
N TYR A 60 -12.80 -12.79 -13.75
CA TYR A 60 -13.51 -14.04 -13.48
C TYR A 60 -14.72 -13.83 -12.57
N THR A 61 -14.62 -12.89 -11.63
CA THR A 61 -15.69 -12.65 -10.64
C THR A 61 -16.94 -12.00 -11.25
N ALA A 62 -16.85 -11.50 -12.47
CA ALA A 62 -18.01 -10.95 -13.16
C ALA A 62 -19.05 -12.02 -13.55
N SER A 63 -18.60 -13.21 -13.94
CA SER A 63 -19.46 -14.31 -14.41
C SER A 63 -19.56 -15.50 -13.47
N LEU A 64 -18.50 -15.77 -12.66
CA LEU A 64 -18.40 -16.91 -11.73
C LEU A 64 -18.73 -18.27 -12.37
N GLY A 65 -18.48 -18.39 -13.67
CA GLY A 65 -18.78 -19.57 -14.48
C GLY A 65 -17.61 -20.56 -14.59
N PRO A 66 -17.76 -21.63 -15.36
CA PRO A 66 -16.65 -22.50 -15.70
C PRO A 66 -15.62 -21.74 -16.56
N SER A 67 -14.33 -22.13 -16.43
CA SER A 67 -13.29 -21.56 -17.29
C SER A 67 -13.56 -21.91 -18.76
N VAL A 68 -13.42 -20.92 -19.63
CA VAL A 68 -13.39 -21.08 -21.09
C VAL A 68 -11.99 -20.78 -21.66
N GLY A 69 -11.01 -20.55 -20.77
CA GLY A 69 -9.61 -20.33 -21.13
C GLY A 69 -8.79 -21.63 -21.25
N ALA A 70 -7.47 -21.52 -21.05
CA ALA A 70 -6.54 -22.64 -21.14
C ALA A 70 -6.84 -23.80 -20.16
N LEU A 71 -7.57 -23.52 -19.09
CA LEU A 71 -7.95 -24.50 -18.06
C LEU A 71 -9.39 -24.99 -18.19
N SER A 72 -10.05 -24.77 -19.32
CA SER A 72 -11.47 -25.12 -19.56
C SER A 72 -11.79 -26.61 -19.37
N GLY A 73 -10.85 -27.51 -19.67
CA GLY A 73 -11.02 -28.95 -19.48
C GLY A 73 -11.06 -29.44 -18.04
N LEU A 74 -10.73 -28.58 -17.04
CA LEU A 74 -10.66 -28.95 -15.63
C LEU A 74 -11.98 -28.72 -14.86
N GLY A 75 -13.03 -28.20 -15.50
CA GLY A 75 -14.27 -27.84 -14.79
C GLY A 75 -13.96 -26.92 -13.61
N ARG A 76 -14.53 -27.17 -12.41
CA ARG A 76 -14.30 -26.34 -11.22
C ARG A 76 -12.88 -26.43 -10.65
N TRP A 77 -12.12 -27.47 -11.00
CA TRP A 77 -10.76 -27.66 -10.48
C TRP A 77 -9.76 -26.61 -10.98
N PHE A 78 -10.08 -25.87 -12.04
CA PHE A 78 -9.26 -24.75 -12.48
C PHE A 78 -9.00 -23.74 -11.36
N LEU A 79 -9.97 -23.55 -10.42
CA LEU A 79 -9.85 -22.67 -9.27
C LEU A 79 -8.71 -23.08 -8.30
N VAL A 80 -8.31 -24.35 -8.34
CA VAL A 80 -7.14 -24.85 -7.59
C VAL A 80 -5.89 -24.78 -8.44
N VAL A 81 -5.98 -25.20 -9.69
CA VAL A 81 -4.83 -25.33 -10.58
C VAL A 81 -4.24 -23.98 -10.94
N ALA A 82 -5.06 -22.95 -11.18
CA ALA A 82 -4.60 -21.61 -11.54
C ALA A 82 -3.70 -20.96 -10.48
N PRO A 83 -4.08 -20.88 -9.17
CA PRO A 83 -3.20 -20.36 -8.16
C PRO A 83 -1.95 -21.21 -7.90
N VAL A 84 -2.04 -22.55 -8.09
CA VAL A 84 -0.88 -23.45 -7.97
C VAL A 84 0.14 -23.20 -9.08
N ILE A 85 -0.29 -23.11 -10.33
CA ILE A 85 0.57 -22.78 -11.49
C ILE A 85 1.24 -21.42 -11.25
N SER A 86 0.46 -20.41 -10.88
CA SER A 86 0.98 -19.08 -10.57
C SER A 86 2.01 -19.13 -9.44
N GLY A 87 1.74 -19.87 -8.37
CA GLY A 87 2.67 -20.04 -7.25
C GLY A 87 3.97 -20.75 -7.64
N LEU A 88 3.92 -21.75 -8.51
CA LEU A 88 5.10 -22.43 -9.05
C LEU A 88 5.98 -21.49 -9.89
N MET A 89 5.39 -20.53 -10.60
CA MET A 89 6.13 -19.51 -11.35
C MET A 89 6.70 -18.42 -10.43
N ILE A 90 5.91 -17.96 -9.46
CA ILE A 90 6.31 -16.92 -8.51
C ILE A 90 7.49 -17.34 -7.66
N GLY A 91 7.50 -18.59 -7.17
CA GLY A 91 8.52 -19.08 -6.25
C GLY A 91 9.95 -18.87 -6.75
N PRO A 92 10.33 -19.38 -7.93
CA PRO A 92 11.66 -19.17 -8.52
C PRO A 92 11.97 -17.69 -8.79
N ILE A 93 11.00 -16.92 -9.29
CA ILE A 93 11.17 -15.47 -9.56
C ILE A 93 11.54 -14.74 -8.28
N MET A 94 10.74 -14.89 -7.22
CA MET A 94 10.96 -14.20 -5.96
C MET A 94 12.20 -14.69 -5.21
N SER A 95 12.53 -15.98 -5.31
CA SER A 95 13.71 -16.52 -4.66
C SER A 95 15.03 -16.05 -5.26
N ARG A 96 15.07 -15.75 -6.57
CA ARG A 96 16.28 -15.30 -7.28
C ARG A 96 16.40 -13.80 -7.41
N LEU A 97 15.28 -13.10 -7.65
CA LEU A 97 15.25 -11.70 -8.03
C LEU A 97 14.56 -10.80 -7.00
N GLY A 98 13.72 -11.35 -6.11
CA GLY A 98 12.83 -10.59 -5.23
C GLY A 98 13.53 -9.75 -4.15
N GLY A 99 14.80 -9.97 -3.83
CA GLY A 99 15.53 -9.22 -2.81
C GLY A 99 14.87 -9.31 -1.41
N THR A 100 15.59 -9.76 -0.40
CA THR A 100 14.97 -10.08 0.91
C THR A 100 15.10 -9.00 1.97
N ARG A 101 15.92 -7.94 1.74
CA ARG A 101 16.38 -7.04 2.81
C ARG A 101 15.43 -5.89 3.19
N THR A 102 14.63 -5.36 2.27
CA THR A 102 13.93 -4.07 2.49
C THR A 102 12.39 -4.16 2.57
N GLY A 103 11.80 -5.36 2.47
CA GLY A 103 10.35 -5.51 2.33
C GLY A 103 9.88 -5.28 0.89
N HIS A 104 8.63 -5.62 0.61
CA HIS A 104 8.01 -5.44 -0.71
C HIS A 104 6.80 -4.51 -0.60
N GLY A 105 6.39 -3.92 -1.73
CA GLY A 105 5.23 -3.06 -1.80
C GLY A 105 5.39 -1.76 -1.00
N VAL A 106 4.30 -1.30 -0.41
CA VAL A 106 4.27 -0.03 0.35
C VAL A 106 5.24 -0.03 1.54
N ALA A 107 5.42 -1.15 2.24
CA ALA A 107 6.36 -1.25 3.35
C ALA A 107 7.82 -1.03 2.90
N GLY A 108 8.20 -1.59 1.75
CA GLY A 108 9.50 -1.35 1.12
C GLY A 108 9.73 0.11 0.73
N VAL A 109 8.70 0.76 0.18
CA VAL A 109 8.73 2.19 -0.14
C VAL A 109 8.91 3.04 1.11
N LEU A 110 8.16 2.76 2.18
CA LEU A 110 8.28 3.44 3.47
C LEU A 110 9.70 3.34 4.04
N TRP A 111 10.28 2.14 3.99
CA TRP A 111 11.65 1.93 4.45
C TRP A 111 12.65 2.73 3.62
N SER A 112 12.56 2.65 2.27
CA SER A 112 13.49 3.35 1.38
C SER A 112 13.39 4.86 1.53
N SER A 113 12.19 5.40 1.66
CA SER A 113 11.95 6.83 1.86
C SER A 113 12.58 7.35 3.16
N ARG A 114 12.58 6.56 4.23
CA ARG A 114 13.01 7.01 5.56
C ARG A 114 14.46 6.65 5.93
N ARG A 115 15.04 5.61 5.31
CA ARG A 115 16.37 5.09 5.67
C ARG A 115 17.36 5.02 4.52
N SER A 116 16.89 4.94 3.27
CA SER A 116 17.74 4.82 2.08
C SER A 116 17.59 6.01 1.14
N ASP A 117 17.15 7.16 1.66
CA ASP A 117 16.98 8.41 0.89
C ASP A 117 16.15 8.23 -0.41
N GLY A 118 15.17 7.32 -0.39
CA GLY A 118 14.32 7.01 -1.55
C GLY A 118 14.98 6.09 -2.59
N ALA A 119 16.16 5.54 -2.31
CA ALA A 119 16.85 4.65 -3.25
C ALA A 119 16.21 3.25 -3.26
N MET A 120 15.71 2.82 -4.43
CA MET A 120 15.15 1.49 -4.66
C MET A 120 15.80 0.82 -5.87
N ALA A 121 15.99 -0.49 -5.78
CA ALA A 121 16.55 -1.27 -6.88
C ALA A 121 15.47 -1.65 -7.89
N PRO A 122 15.65 -1.50 -9.22
CA PRO A 122 14.64 -1.81 -10.21
C PRO A 122 14.39 -3.32 -10.39
N GLY A 123 15.41 -4.16 -10.21
CA GLY A 123 15.29 -5.61 -10.36
C GLY A 123 14.28 -6.25 -9.41
N PRO A 124 14.41 -6.08 -8.08
CA PRO A 124 13.41 -6.56 -7.11
C PRO A 124 12.01 -6.00 -7.35
N ALA A 125 11.88 -4.71 -7.71
CA ALA A 125 10.58 -4.10 -8.01
C ALA A 125 9.93 -4.76 -9.24
N ALA A 126 10.69 -5.00 -10.31
CA ALA A 126 10.20 -5.73 -11.48
C ALA A 126 9.78 -7.17 -11.14
N ALA A 127 10.56 -7.88 -10.33
CA ALA A 127 10.22 -9.22 -9.86
C ALA A 127 8.91 -9.21 -9.04
N THR A 128 8.72 -8.21 -8.16
CA THR A 128 7.48 -8.03 -7.40
C THR A 128 6.28 -7.79 -8.33
N VAL A 129 6.42 -6.92 -9.34
CA VAL A 129 5.35 -6.62 -10.30
C VAL A 129 4.95 -7.85 -11.12
N VAL A 130 5.93 -8.57 -11.70
CA VAL A 130 5.67 -9.78 -12.49
C VAL A 130 5.03 -10.86 -11.61
N SER A 131 5.54 -11.06 -10.41
CA SER A 131 4.99 -12.03 -9.47
C SER A 131 3.58 -11.67 -9.00
N ALA A 132 3.28 -10.37 -8.81
CA ALA A 132 1.94 -9.91 -8.46
C ALA A 132 0.95 -10.04 -9.63
N THR A 133 1.39 -9.82 -10.87
CA THR A 133 0.61 -10.12 -12.08
C THR A 133 0.14 -11.57 -12.07
N LEU A 134 1.07 -12.50 -11.84
CA LEU A 134 0.78 -13.92 -11.76
C LEU A 134 -0.12 -14.26 -10.56
N ALA A 135 0.14 -13.64 -9.39
CA ALA A 135 -0.64 -13.89 -8.18
C ALA A 135 -2.09 -13.46 -8.35
N ILE A 136 -2.36 -12.21 -8.74
CA ILE A 136 -3.70 -11.64 -8.88
C ILE A 136 -4.46 -12.34 -10.01
N GLY A 137 -3.87 -12.41 -11.19
CA GLY A 137 -4.49 -13.03 -12.35
C GLY A 137 -4.67 -14.54 -12.23
N GLY A 138 -3.88 -15.20 -11.38
CA GLY A 138 -4.03 -16.62 -11.04
C GLY A 138 -4.97 -16.89 -9.86
N GLY A 139 -5.72 -15.91 -9.38
CA GLY A 139 -6.73 -16.07 -8.34
C GLY A 139 -6.30 -15.72 -6.92
N GLY A 140 -5.06 -15.26 -6.72
CA GLY A 140 -4.62 -14.74 -5.42
C GLY A 140 -5.45 -13.53 -5.00
N SER A 141 -6.01 -13.57 -3.80
CA SER A 141 -6.95 -12.56 -3.28
C SER A 141 -6.23 -11.35 -2.70
N VAL A 142 -5.59 -10.55 -3.54
CA VAL A 142 -4.78 -9.38 -3.16
C VAL A 142 -4.95 -8.25 -4.17
N GLY A 143 -4.53 -7.05 -3.80
CA GLY A 143 -4.62 -5.87 -4.66
C GLY A 143 -3.31 -5.54 -5.40
N PRO A 144 -3.37 -4.67 -6.43
CA PRO A 144 -2.25 -4.28 -7.26
C PRO A 144 -1.41 -3.15 -6.65
N GLU A 145 -1.92 -2.43 -5.66
CA GLU A 145 -1.39 -1.15 -5.17
C GLU A 145 0.01 -1.25 -4.56
N GLY A 146 0.33 -2.34 -3.86
CA GLY A 146 1.67 -2.55 -3.30
C GLY A 146 2.75 -2.61 -4.37
N PRO A 147 2.63 -3.53 -5.33
CA PRO A 147 3.55 -3.65 -6.47
C PRO A 147 3.63 -2.39 -7.33
N ILE A 148 2.52 -1.71 -7.59
CA ILE A 148 2.50 -0.46 -8.36
C ILE A 148 3.23 0.67 -7.61
N ALA A 149 3.01 0.80 -6.31
CA ALA A 149 3.70 1.77 -5.46
C ALA A 149 5.23 1.54 -5.50
N GLU A 150 5.66 0.28 -5.40
CA GLU A 150 7.06 -0.12 -5.48
C GLU A 150 7.64 0.15 -6.88
N LEU A 151 6.90 -0.15 -7.95
CA LEU A 151 7.28 0.14 -9.34
C LEU A 151 7.49 1.64 -9.56
N GLY A 152 6.53 2.47 -9.14
CA GLY A 152 6.62 3.92 -9.26
C GLY A 152 7.81 4.50 -8.50
N ALA A 153 8.03 4.07 -7.25
CA ALA A 153 9.17 4.49 -6.44
C ALA A 153 10.51 4.07 -7.05
N SER A 154 10.61 2.84 -7.57
CA SER A 154 11.84 2.34 -8.17
C SER A 154 12.17 3.01 -9.51
N THR A 155 11.14 3.29 -10.31
CA THR A 155 11.26 4.07 -11.55
C THR A 155 11.79 5.48 -11.26
N ALA A 156 11.16 6.16 -10.31
CA ALA A 156 11.59 7.47 -9.83
C ALA A 156 13.04 7.45 -9.29
N SER A 157 13.38 6.43 -8.51
CA SER A 157 14.74 6.23 -7.99
C SER A 157 15.77 6.00 -9.11
N LEU A 158 15.40 5.29 -10.18
CA LEU A 158 16.26 5.10 -11.34
C LEU A 158 16.58 6.43 -12.04
N PHE A 159 15.57 7.27 -12.28
CA PHE A 159 15.74 8.62 -12.84
C PHE A 159 16.61 9.48 -11.94
N GLY A 160 16.29 9.53 -10.65
CA GLY A 160 17.02 10.35 -9.68
C GLY A 160 18.49 9.95 -9.55
N ARG A 161 18.82 8.65 -9.56
CA ARG A 161 20.21 8.17 -9.54
C ARG A 161 20.97 8.50 -10.81
N ARG A 162 20.35 8.33 -11.98
CA ARG A 162 20.98 8.69 -13.26
C ARG A 162 21.29 10.18 -13.37
N LEU A 163 20.44 11.01 -12.77
CA LEU A 163 20.61 12.45 -12.72
C LEU A 163 21.49 12.93 -11.55
N GLY A 164 21.87 12.05 -10.62
CA GLY A 164 22.69 12.42 -9.46
C GLY A 164 21.98 13.41 -8.53
N LEU A 165 20.66 13.22 -8.29
CA LEU A 165 19.88 14.13 -7.46
C LEU A 165 20.30 14.06 -5.97
N PRO A 166 20.21 15.20 -5.24
CA PRO A 166 20.46 15.22 -3.81
C PRO A 166 19.41 14.39 -3.07
N ARG A 167 19.76 13.89 -1.89
CA ARG A 167 18.92 12.97 -1.07
C ARG A 167 17.48 13.45 -0.88
N ARG A 168 17.29 14.75 -0.59
CA ARG A 168 15.96 15.33 -0.40
C ARG A 168 15.10 15.25 -1.67
N ALA A 169 15.66 15.59 -2.82
CA ALA A 169 14.97 15.50 -4.11
C ALA A 169 14.69 14.06 -4.51
N MET A 170 15.62 13.13 -4.25
CA MET A 170 15.44 11.71 -4.48
C MET A 170 14.27 11.13 -3.69
N ARG A 171 14.17 11.46 -2.38
CA ARG A 171 13.08 11.05 -1.51
C ARG A 171 11.73 11.57 -2.00
N LEU A 172 11.65 12.86 -2.39
CA LEU A 172 10.46 13.47 -2.93
C LEU A 172 10.05 12.83 -4.26
N LEU A 173 11.03 12.57 -5.14
CA LEU A 173 10.78 11.94 -6.44
C LEU A 173 10.26 10.50 -6.28
N ALA A 174 10.83 9.72 -5.36
CA ALA A 174 10.36 8.37 -5.05
C ALA A 174 8.93 8.36 -4.52
N ALA A 175 8.57 9.31 -3.65
CA ALA A 175 7.21 9.49 -3.16
C ALA A 175 6.25 9.90 -4.28
N ALA A 176 6.65 10.80 -5.17
CA ALA A 176 5.88 11.20 -6.33
C ALA A 176 5.64 10.02 -7.31
N GLY A 177 6.64 9.17 -7.52
CA GLY A 177 6.49 7.96 -8.33
C GLY A 177 5.50 6.96 -7.70
N THR A 178 5.59 6.77 -6.38
CA THR A 178 4.62 5.96 -5.62
C THR A 178 3.19 6.50 -5.78
N ALA A 179 3.02 7.81 -5.56
CA ALA A 179 1.74 8.49 -5.69
C ALA A 179 1.16 8.34 -7.10
N ALA A 180 1.99 8.56 -8.12
CA ALA A 180 1.61 8.44 -9.53
C ALA A 180 1.17 7.02 -9.89
N GLY A 181 1.85 6.00 -9.37
CA GLY A 181 1.45 4.60 -9.54
C GLY A 181 0.07 4.31 -8.94
N ILE A 182 -0.17 4.74 -7.70
CA ILE A 182 -1.46 4.58 -7.01
C ILE A 182 -2.56 5.38 -7.72
N ALA A 183 -2.27 6.63 -8.13
CA ALA A 183 -3.19 7.48 -8.86
C ALA A 183 -3.69 6.83 -10.16
N ALA A 184 -2.79 6.21 -10.93
CA ALA A 184 -3.14 5.49 -12.15
C ALA A 184 -3.94 4.21 -11.88
N ALA A 185 -3.63 3.49 -10.78
CA ALA A 185 -4.30 2.24 -10.43
C ALA A 185 -5.77 2.43 -10.07
N PHE A 186 -6.07 3.50 -9.31
CA PHE A 186 -7.41 3.79 -8.79
C PHE A 186 -8.14 4.90 -9.54
N ASN A 187 -7.51 5.48 -10.56
CA ASN A 187 -8.05 6.66 -11.24
C ASN A 187 -8.34 7.82 -10.27
N ALA A 188 -7.46 8.01 -9.28
CA ALA A 188 -7.65 8.90 -8.15
C ALA A 188 -6.38 9.73 -7.89
N PRO A 189 -6.14 10.82 -8.66
CA PRO A 189 -4.90 11.59 -8.58
C PRO A 189 -4.69 12.30 -7.25
N LEU A 190 -5.75 12.87 -6.64
CA LEU A 190 -5.64 13.51 -5.34
C LEU A 190 -5.40 12.49 -4.23
N ALA A 191 -6.09 11.35 -4.27
CA ALA A 191 -5.87 10.29 -3.28
C ALA A 191 -4.44 9.74 -3.34
N GLY A 192 -3.89 9.54 -4.54
CA GLY A 192 -2.48 9.17 -4.71
C GLY A 192 -1.54 10.19 -4.10
N ALA A 193 -1.79 11.49 -4.32
CA ALA A 193 -1.00 12.56 -3.74
C ALA A 193 -1.08 12.57 -2.21
N PHE A 194 -2.28 12.50 -1.63
CA PHE A 194 -2.45 12.44 -0.18
C PHE A 194 -1.84 11.18 0.43
N PHE A 195 -1.93 10.03 -0.24
CA PHE A 195 -1.26 8.81 0.22
C PHE A 195 0.26 9.01 0.35
N ALA A 196 0.89 9.64 -0.64
CA ALA A 196 2.33 9.91 -0.56
C ALA A 196 2.67 10.90 0.55
N MET A 197 1.86 11.94 0.74
CA MET A 197 2.07 12.94 1.80
C MET A 197 1.82 12.36 3.20
N GLU A 198 0.73 11.62 3.37
CA GLU A 198 0.26 11.13 4.66
C GLU A 198 1.00 9.87 5.12
N VAL A 199 1.29 8.94 4.18
CA VAL A 199 1.88 7.63 4.51
C VAL A 199 3.38 7.60 4.23
N VAL A 200 3.82 8.05 3.03
CA VAL A 200 5.21 7.85 2.60
C VAL A 200 6.14 8.93 3.14
N LEU A 201 5.82 10.22 2.92
CA LEU A 201 6.65 11.34 3.34
C LEU A 201 6.42 11.74 4.79
N VAL A 202 5.15 11.69 5.23
CA VAL A 202 4.67 12.26 6.50
C VAL A 202 5.06 13.74 6.61
N ASP A 203 4.86 14.46 5.52
CA ASP A 203 5.23 15.86 5.34
C ASP A 203 4.20 16.52 4.40
N PHE A 204 3.63 17.65 4.82
CA PHE A 204 2.58 18.40 4.12
C PHE A 204 3.06 19.80 3.76
N THR A 205 4.13 19.90 2.99
CA THR A 205 4.57 21.18 2.44
C THR A 205 3.93 21.46 1.08
N VAL A 206 3.64 22.73 0.78
CA VAL A 206 3.03 23.16 -0.49
C VAL A 206 3.88 22.75 -1.69
N ASP A 207 5.20 22.92 -1.59
CA ASP A 207 6.13 22.54 -2.66
C ASP A 207 6.08 21.03 -2.93
N ALA A 208 6.08 20.20 -1.88
CA ALA A 208 6.00 18.74 -2.03
C ALA A 208 4.64 18.31 -2.61
N PHE A 209 3.55 18.93 -2.16
CA PHE A 209 2.20 18.66 -2.66
C PHE A 209 2.10 18.96 -4.15
N THR A 210 2.52 20.17 -4.58
CA THR A 210 2.47 20.57 -5.99
C THR A 210 3.27 19.61 -6.89
N PHE A 211 4.46 19.20 -6.44
CA PHE A 211 5.32 18.26 -7.15
C PHE A 211 4.66 16.88 -7.30
N VAL A 212 4.10 16.36 -6.23
CA VAL A 212 3.45 15.03 -6.20
C VAL A 212 2.15 15.03 -7.02
N VAL A 213 1.32 16.08 -6.89
CA VAL A 213 0.08 16.21 -7.68
C VAL A 213 0.38 16.23 -9.18
N LEU A 214 1.41 16.94 -9.61
CA LEU A 214 1.79 17.01 -11.02
C LEU A 214 2.16 15.62 -11.58
N ALA A 215 2.87 14.80 -10.79
CA ALA A 215 3.17 13.42 -11.16
C ALA A 215 1.89 12.55 -11.21
N CYS A 216 0.98 12.69 -10.23
CA CYS A 216 -0.29 11.97 -10.19
C CYS A 216 -1.18 12.29 -11.39
N VAL A 217 -1.36 13.59 -11.69
CA VAL A 217 -2.18 14.04 -12.82
C VAL A 217 -1.61 13.51 -14.13
N SER A 218 -0.29 13.64 -14.34
CA SER A 218 0.36 13.13 -15.56
C SER A 218 0.17 11.63 -15.74
N SER A 219 0.26 10.87 -14.65
CA SER A 219 0.05 9.42 -14.63
C SER A 219 -1.39 9.04 -14.94
N THR A 220 -2.35 9.73 -14.30
CA THR A 220 -3.79 9.46 -14.48
C THR A 220 -4.24 9.81 -15.89
N VAL A 221 -3.80 10.95 -16.43
CA VAL A 221 -4.11 11.34 -17.82
C VAL A 221 -3.62 10.27 -18.80
N LEU A 222 -2.40 9.76 -18.64
CA LEU A 222 -1.88 8.69 -19.49
C LEU A 222 -2.71 7.41 -19.34
N SER A 223 -3.04 7.01 -18.10
CA SER A 223 -3.86 5.83 -17.84
C SER A 223 -5.23 5.94 -18.48
N HIS A 224 -5.88 7.11 -18.39
CA HIS A 224 -7.17 7.39 -19.05
C HIS A 224 -7.12 7.25 -20.56
N HIS A 225 -6.09 7.76 -21.20
CA HIS A 225 -5.95 7.64 -22.66
C HIS A 225 -5.74 6.21 -23.13
N LEU A 226 -5.11 5.34 -22.32
CA LEU A 226 -4.77 3.98 -22.71
C LEU A 226 -5.82 2.95 -22.26
N LEU A 227 -6.48 3.14 -21.12
CA LEU A 227 -7.45 2.18 -20.53
C LEU A 227 -8.90 2.68 -20.55
N GLY A 228 -9.13 3.96 -20.86
CA GLY A 228 -10.45 4.58 -20.80
C GLY A 228 -10.75 5.24 -19.45
N THR A 229 -11.86 5.99 -19.39
CA THR A 229 -12.27 6.87 -18.28
C THR A 229 -13.37 6.26 -17.42
N SER A 230 -13.42 4.97 -17.19
CA SER A 230 -14.43 4.41 -16.31
C SER A 230 -14.14 4.79 -14.85
N LEU A 231 -15.14 5.35 -14.15
CA LEU A 231 -15.13 5.41 -12.68
C LEU A 231 -14.93 3.99 -12.15
N SER A 232 -14.08 3.84 -11.17
CA SER A 232 -13.81 2.53 -10.58
C SER A 232 -15.07 1.90 -9.97
N LEU A 233 -16.03 2.74 -9.57
CA LEU A 233 -17.32 2.31 -9.03
C LEU A 233 -18.41 3.28 -9.50
N SER A 234 -19.23 2.87 -10.47
CA SER A 234 -20.38 3.68 -10.91
C SER A 234 -21.59 3.36 -10.03
N LEU A 235 -21.94 4.29 -9.16
CA LEU A 235 -23.09 4.19 -8.27
C LEU A 235 -24.12 5.28 -8.61
N PRO A 236 -25.44 5.05 -8.38
CA PRO A 236 -26.42 6.10 -8.45
C PRO A 236 -26.14 7.18 -7.39
N THR A 237 -26.73 8.35 -7.52
CA THR A 237 -26.60 9.42 -6.50
C THR A 237 -27.11 8.92 -5.15
N LEU A 238 -26.22 8.91 -4.16
CA LEU A 238 -26.49 8.41 -2.82
C LEU A 238 -26.67 9.58 -1.86
N ASN A 239 -27.72 9.53 -1.04
CA ASN A 239 -28.00 10.53 -0.03
C ASN A 239 -28.31 9.91 1.32
N LEU A 240 -27.77 10.49 2.38
CA LEU A 240 -28.17 10.24 3.76
C LEU A 240 -29.26 11.24 4.14
N THR A 241 -30.42 10.74 4.56
CA THR A 241 -31.56 11.57 4.96
C THR A 241 -31.89 11.33 6.43
N GLY A 242 -31.60 12.33 7.27
CA GLY A 242 -31.98 12.36 8.69
C GLY A 242 -30.83 12.12 9.69
N ASP A 243 -30.92 12.84 10.83
CA ASP A 243 -29.88 12.88 11.87
C ASP A 243 -29.67 11.52 12.58
N ALA A 244 -30.72 10.70 12.68
CA ALA A 244 -30.62 9.34 13.26
C ALA A 244 -29.62 8.43 12.50
N GLN A 245 -29.40 8.68 11.21
CA GLN A 245 -28.46 7.91 10.41
C GLN A 245 -27.02 8.24 10.74
N LEU A 246 -26.70 9.45 11.21
CA LEU A 246 -25.35 9.80 11.66
C LEU A 246 -24.91 8.97 12.86
N GLY A 247 -25.85 8.59 13.74
CA GLY A 247 -25.59 7.66 14.83
C GLY A 247 -25.13 6.28 14.32
N TRP A 248 -25.81 5.75 13.29
CA TRP A 248 -25.40 4.49 12.66
C TRP A 248 -24.07 4.60 11.91
N VAL A 249 -23.78 5.75 11.30
CA VAL A 249 -22.47 6.03 10.69
C VAL A 249 -21.36 6.01 11.74
N ALA A 250 -21.61 6.55 12.93
CA ALA A 250 -20.65 6.51 14.04
C ALA A 250 -20.37 5.06 14.48
N VAL A 251 -21.42 4.24 14.63
CA VAL A 251 -21.28 2.81 14.93
C VAL A 251 -20.46 2.09 13.85
N LEU A 252 -20.79 2.31 12.57
CA LEU A 252 -20.03 1.74 11.45
C LEU A 252 -18.56 2.19 11.46
N GLY A 253 -18.29 3.44 11.82
CA GLY A 253 -16.91 3.95 11.95
C GLY A 253 -16.11 3.17 13.00
N VAL A 254 -16.69 2.92 14.18
CA VAL A 254 -16.05 2.11 15.22
C VAL A 254 -15.85 0.67 14.76
N LEU A 255 -16.90 0.05 14.19
CA LEU A 255 -16.82 -1.31 13.62
C LEU A 255 -15.76 -1.41 12.53
N GLY A 256 -15.68 -0.42 11.63
CA GLY A 256 -14.65 -0.34 10.60
C GLY A 256 -13.24 -0.32 11.17
N GLY A 257 -13.04 0.42 12.26
CA GLY A 257 -11.76 0.44 13.00
C GLY A 257 -11.40 -0.92 13.60
N LEU A 258 -12.39 -1.59 14.24
CA LEU A 258 -12.21 -2.94 14.79
C LEU A 258 -11.84 -3.96 13.71
N VAL A 259 -12.59 -3.96 12.60
CA VAL A 259 -12.39 -4.90 11.49
C VAL A 259 -11.08 -4.61 10.77
N GLY A 260 -10.71 -3.35 10.56
CA GLY A 260 -9.42 -2.95 9.95
C GLY A 260 -8.22 -3.43 10.75
N VAL A 261 -8.26 -3.27 12.09
CA VAL A 261 -7.23 -3.82 12.98
C VAL A 261 -7.26 -5.34 13.00
N GLY A 262 -8.46 -5.95 13.02
CA GLY A 262 -8.66 -7.40 12.95
C GLY A 262 -8.04 -7.98 11.67
N PHE A 263 -8.26 -7.36 10.52
CA PHE A 263 -7.65 -7.75 9.25
C PHE A 263 -6.11 -7.65 9.30
N SER A 264 -5.58 -6.54 9.83
CA SER A 264 -4.13 -6.40 10.00
C SER A 264 -3.54 -7.52 10.88
N ARG A 265 -4.20 -7.85 12.00
CA ARG A 265 -3.76 -8.94 12.89
C ARG A 265 -3.87 -10.30 12.21
N ALA A 266 -4.98 -10.59 11.52
CA ALA A 266 -5.18 -11.86 10.81
C ALA A 266 -4.10 -12.08 9.77
N ARG A 267 -3.74 -11.05 8.98
CA ARG A 267 -2.64 -11.11 7.99
C ARG A 267 -1.33 -11.55 8.65
N TYR A 268 -0.97 -10.97 9.79
CA TYR A 268 0.33 -11.27 10.42
C TYR A 268 0.32 -12.59 11.19
N LEU A 269 -0.79 -12.97 11.80
CA LEU A 269 -0.94 -14.30 12.40
C LEU A 269 -0.83 -15.40 11.34
N SER A 270 -1.46 -15.18 10.18
CA SER A 270 -1.33 -16.12 9.05
C SER A 270 0.10 -16.22 8.54
N ALA A 271 0.85 -15.11 8.51
CA ALA A 271 2.26 -15.12 8.12
C ALA A 271 3.13 -15.91 9.12
N ASP A 272 2.87 -15.77 10.43
CA ASP A 272 3.56 -16.55 11.48
C ASP A 272 3.23 -18.04 11.35
N ALA A 273 1.95 -18.37 11.18
CA ALA A 273 1.49 -19.75 11.01
C ALA A 273 2.08 -20.39 9.74
N ALA A 274 2.09 -19.65 8.61
CA ALA A 274 2.68 -20.14 7.37
C ALA A 274 4.19 -20.37 7.49
N THR A 275 4.90 -19.50 8.22
CA THR A 275 6.33 -19.66 8.46
C THR A 275 6.59 -20.90 9.33
N ALA A 276 5.88 -21.04 10.44
CA ALA A 276 6.00 -22.21 11.32
C ALA A 276 5.65 -23.53 10.59
N GLY A 277 4.57 -23.53 9.80
CA GLY A 277 4.18 -24.69 8.99
C GLY A 277 5.21 -25.04 7.91
N ALA A 278 5.76 -24.03 7.23
CA ALA A 278 6.79 -24.23 6.22
C ALA A 278 8.10 -24.77 6.82
N ASP A 279 8.47 -24.33 8.01
CA ASP A 279 9.67 -24.81 8.72
C ASP A 279 9.45 -26.22 9.25
N LEU A 280 8.26 -26.56 9.78
CA LEU A 280 7.88 -27.90 10.21
C LEU A 280 7.93 -28.91 9.05
N LEU A 281 7.38 -28.51 7.89
CA LEU A 281 7.36 -29.33 6.67
C LEU A 281 8.66 -29.25 5.87
N ARG A 282 9.65 -28.48 6.34
CA ARG A 282 10.94 -28.23 5.67
C ARG A 282 10.78 -27.77 4.22
N LEU A 283 9.75 -26.94 3.95
CA LEU A 283 9.46 -26.46 2.60
C LEU A 283 10.53 -25.47 2.13
N PRO A 284 11.14 -25.68 0.95
CA PRO A 284 12.07 -24.72 0.39
C PRO A 284 11.32 -23.42 0.03
N ARG A 285 12.00 -22.28 0.09
CA ARG A 285 11.39 -20.97 -0.10
C ARG A 285 10.66 -20.83 -1.45
N TRP A 286 11.18 -21.45 -2.50
CA TRP A 286 10.60 -21.38 -3.83
C TRP A 286 9.27 -22.16 -3.96
N SER A 287 9.01 -23.15 -3.13
CA SER A 287 7.75 -23.95 -3.19
C SER A 287 6.62 -23.35 -2.34
N ARG A 288 6.93 -22.46 -1.40
CA ARG A 288 5.93 -21.87 -0.49
C ARG A 288 4.76 -21.19 -1.22
N PRO A 289 4.97 -20.39 -2.31
CA PRO A 289 3.85 -19.81 -3.05
C PRO A 289 2.96 -20.85 -3.75
N ALA A 290 3.50 -21.99 -4.18
CA ALA A 290 2.70 -23.06 -4.79
C ALA A 290 1.82 -23.77 -3.75
N VAL A 291 2.34 -24.04 -2.56
CA VAL A 291 1.56 -24.58 -1.43
C VAL A 291 0.48 -23.59 -1.01
N GLY A 292 0.82 -22.30 -0.95
CA GLY A 292 -0.16 -21.24 -0.73
C GLY A 292 -1.23 -21.20 -1.81
N GLY A 293 -0.85 -21.39 -3.07
CA GLY A 293 -1.78 -21.50 -4.20
C GLY A 293 -2.78 -22.64 -4.03
N LEU A 294 -2.35 -23.78 -3.50
CA LEU A 294 -3.24 -24.89 -3.18
C LEU A 294 -4.25 -24.52 -2.09
N LEU A 295 -3.81 -23.84 -1.03
CA LEU A 295 -4.70 -23.36 0.05
C LEU A 295 -5.69 -22.32 -0.46
N VAL A 296 -5.21 -21.35 -1.24
CA VAL A 296 -6.06 -20.34 -1.89
C VAL A 296 -7.06 -21.01 -2.82
N GLY A 297 -6.64 -21.99 -3.62
CA GLY A 297 -7.51 -22.77 -4.50
C GLY A 297 -8.61 -23.52 -3.72
N GLY A 298 -8.30 -24.08 -2.56
CA GLY A 298 -9.28 -24.68 -1.67
C GLY A 298 -10.34 -23.66 -1.19
N ILE A 299 -9.91 -22.43 -0.85
CA ILE A 299 -10.83 -21.33 -0.51
C ILE A 299 -11.69 -20.95 -1.72
N LEU A 300 -11.11 -20.86 -2.92
CA LEU A 300 -11.82 -20.51 -4.14
C LEU A 300 -12.85 -21.57 -4.57
N LEU A 301 -12.63 -22.84 -4.27
CA LEU A 301 -13.64 -23.89 -4.49
C LEU A 301 -14.89 -23.69 -3.62
N ALA A 302 -14.71 -23.19 -2.40
CA ALA A 302 -15.81 -22.90 -1.49
C ALA A 302 -16.45 -21.53 -1.75
N VAL A 303 -15.63 -20.51 -2.05
CA VAL A 303 -16.05 -19.11 -2.25
C VAL A 303 -15.33 -18.53 -3.47
N PRO A 304 -15.81 -18.84 -4.70
CA PRO A 304 -15.17 -18.39 -5.94
C PRO A 304 -15.18 -16.87 -6.11
N GLU A 305 -16.00 -16.15 -5.36
CA GLU A 305 -16.06 -14.69 -5.26
C GLU A 305 -14.72 -14.07 -4.81
N MET A 306 -13.84 -14.84 -4.16
CA MET A 306 -12.55 -14.36 -3.64
C MET A 306 -11.44 -14.33 -4.69
N TYR A 307 -11.70 -14.71 -5.94
CA TYR A 307 -10.73 -14.71 -7.02
C TYR A 307 -10.20 -13.29 -7.32
N GLY A 308 -8.90 -13.10 -7.27
CA GLY A 308 -8.24 -11.83 -7.59
C GLY A 308 -8.68 -10.65 -6.70
N GLU A 309 -8.93 -9.50 -7.32
CA GLU A 309 -9.36 -8.29 -6.62
C GLU A 309 -10.80 -8.37 -6.11
N SER A 310 -11.66 -9.15 -6.78
CA SER A 310 -13.10 -9.31 -6.49
C SER A 310 -13.94 -8.02 -6.70
N SER A 311 -13.55 -7.18 -7.64
CA SER A 311 -14.19 -5.86 -7.86
C SER A 311 -15.65 -6.00 -8.30
N ALA A 312 -15.99 -6.96 -9.16
CA ALA A 312 -17.37 -7.20 -9.59
C ALA A 312 -18.26 -7.73 -8.44
N VAL A 313 -17.68 -8.46 -7.48
CA VAL A 313 -18.39 -8.91 -6.28
C VAL A 313 -18.72 -7.72 -5.38
N LEU A 314 -17.77 -6.79 -5.20
CA LEU A 314 -18.01 -5.56 -4.45
C LEU A 314 -19.17 -4.75 -5.07
N GLY A 315 -19.17 -4.57 -6.39
CA GLY A 315 -20.27 -3.90 -7.09
C GLY A 315 -21.62 -4.55 -6.79
N ARG A 316 -21.72 -5.88 -6.92
CA ARG A 316 -22.97 -6.62 -6.59
C ARG A 316 -23.37 -6.51 -5.11
N ALA A 317 -22.39 -6.42 -4.21
CA ALA A 317 -22.67 -6.22 -2.78
C ALA A 317 -23.28 -4.84 -2.51
N LEU A 318 -22.76 -3.81 -3.15
CA LEU A 318 -23.30 -2.45 -3.06
C LEU A 318 -24.67 -2.30 -3.74
N ASP A 319 -24.92 -3.06 -4.81
CA ASP A 319 -26.24 -3.16 -5.46
C ASP A 319 -27.29 -3.91 -4.60
N GLY A 320 -26.93 -4.40 -3.41
CA GLY A 320 -27.83 -5.13 -2.52
C GLY A 320 -28.21 -6.52 -2.99
N ARG A 321 -27.41 -7.17 -3.85
CA ARG A 321 -27.70 -8.51 -4.41
C ARG A 321 -27.39 -9.66 -3.48
N TYR A 322 -26.88 -9.42 -2.28
CA TYR A 322 -26.56 -10.42 -1.28
C TYR A 322 -27.32 -10.18 0.00
N THR A 323 -27.65 -11.25 0.73
CA THR A 323 -28.20 -11.14 2.08
C THR A 323 -27.13 -10.67 3.07
N ALA A 324 -27.54 -10.05 4.18
CA ALA A 324 -26.61 -9.57 5.20
C ALA A 324 -25.69 -10.69 5.75
N LEU A 325 -26.22 -11.90 5.91
CA LEU A 325 -25.43 -13.06 6.35
C LEU A 325 -24.37 -13.48 5.32
N ALA A 326 -24.74 -13.52 4.02
CA ALA A 326 -23.79 -13.81 2.95
C ALA A 326 -22.69 -12.77 2.89
N LEU A 327 -23.03 -11.48 3.05
CA LEU A 327 -22.06 -10.39 3.11
C LEU A 327 -21.10 -10.55 4.29
N GLY A 328 -21.59 -10.90 5.48
CA GLY A 328 -20.75 -11.23 6.65
C GLY A 328 -19.77 -12.38 6.36
N GLY A 329 -20.24 -13.42 5.67
CA GLY A 329 -19.41 -14.53 5.19
C GLY A 329 -18.31 -14.07 4.22
N LEU A 330 -18.64 -13.19 3.26
CA LEU A 330 -17.67 -12.64 2.29
C LEU A 330 -16.60 -11.77 2.97
N VAL A 331 -16.93 -11.03 4.02
CA VAL A 331 -15.93 -10.28 4.83
C VAL A 331 -14.89 -11.24 5.41
N LEU A 332 -15.35 -12.30 6.07
CA LEU A 332 -14.46 -13.31 6.67
C LEU A 332 -13.65 -14.04 5.60
N ALA A 333 -14.30 -14.45 4.52
CA ALA A 333 -13.64 -15.10 3.38
C ALA A 333 -12.53 -14.23 2.78
N LYS A 334 -12.77 -12.91 2.59
CA LYS A 334 -11.74 -11.99 2.06
C LYS A 334 -10.58 -11.83 3.01
N ILE A 335 -10.83 -11.67 4.31
CA ILE A 335 -9.77 -11.61 5.33
C ILE A 335 -8.90 -12.85 5.28
N VAL A 336 -9.49 -14.03 5.23
CA VAL A 336 -8.75 -15.31 5.20
C VAL A 336 -8.01 -15.47 3.87
N ALA A 337 -8.68 -15.29 2.73
CA ALA A 337 -8.09 -15.47 1.42
C ALA A 337 -6.90 -14.53 1.18
N THR A 338 -7.04 -13.25 1.55
CA THR A 338 -5.94 -12.27 1.45
C THR A 338 -4.79 -12.64 2.39
N SER A 339 -5.10 -13.02 3.63
CA SER A 339 -4.08 -13.37 4.62
C SER A 339 -3.29 -14.60 4.19
N VAL A 340 -3.94 -15.64 3.67
CA VAL A 340 -3.30 -16.86 3.16
C VAL A 340 -2.47 -16.55 1.91
N THR A 341 -3.00 -15.76 0.97
CA THR A 341 -2.27 -15.37 -0.24
C THR A 341 -0.94 -14.67 0.12
N LEU A 342 -0.98 -13.64 0.98
CA LEU A 342 0.22 -12.92 1.40
C LEU A 342 1.17 -13.75 2.25
N ALA A 343 0.62 -14.61 3.14
CA ALA A 343 1.40 -15.49 4.01
C ALA A 343 2.20 -16.53 3.23
N SER A 344 1.72 -16.93 2.04
CA SER A 344 2.42 -17.88 1.17
C SER A 344 3.66 -17.31 0.48
N GLY A 345 3.87 -15.99 0.56
CA GLY A 345 4.92 -15.27 -0.16
C GLY A 345 4.54 -14.82 -1.56
N MET A 346 3.28 -14.93 -1.96
CA MET A 346 2.75 -14.28 -3.15
C MET A 346 2.69 -12.77 -2.91
N PRO A 347 3.32 -11.92 -3.75
CA PRO A 347 3.27 -10.49 -3.56
C PRO A 347 1.92 -9.91 -3.99
N GLY A 348 1.49 -8.86 -3.29
CA GLY A 348 0.27 -8.12 -3.55
C GLY A 348 0.03 -7.05 -2.50
N GLY A 349 -0.99 -6.23 -2.72
CA GLY A 349 -1.40 -5.15 -1.82
C GLY A 349 -2.52 -5.57 -0.87
N VAL A 350 -2.68 -4.77 0.17
CA VAL A 350 -3.73 -4.92 1.20
C VAL A 350 -4.80 -3.83 1.12
N PHE A 351 -4.61 -2.88 0.22
CA PHE A 351 -5.44 -1.68 0.06
C PHE A 351 -6.80 -2.06 -0.56
N ALA A 352 -6.82 -2.62 -1.79
CA ALA A 352 -8.05 -3.09 -2.42
C ALA A 352 -8.79 -4.13 -1.57
N PRO A 353 -8.14 -5.13 -0.92
CA PRO A 353 -8.80 -5.97 0.06
C PRO A 353 -9.43 -5.22 1.23
N SER A 354 -8.79 -4.16 1.76
CA SER A 354 -9.39 -3.35 2.83
C SER A 354 -10.65 -2.63 2.37
N LEU A 355 -10.65 -2.10 1.14
CA LEU A 355 -11.83 -1.47 0.53
C LEU A 355 -12.95 -2.48 0.33
N PHE A 356 -12.64 -3.69 -0.18
CA PHE A 356 -13.61 -4.76 -0.32
C PHE A 356 -14.24 -5.15 1.03
N ILE A 357 -13.40 -5.44 2.03
CA ILE A 357 -13.86 -5.80 3.38
C ILE A 357 -14.77 -4.71 3.94
N GLY A 358 -14.37 -3.43 3.78
CA GLY A 358 -15.14 -2.29 4.26
C GLY A 358 -16.45 -2.11 3.51
N GLY A 359 -16.43 -2.22 2.19
CA GLY A 359 -17.62 -2.09 1.35
C GLY A 359 -18.66 -3.17 1.64
N VAL A 360 -18.21 -4.41 1.75
CA VAL A 360 -19.10 -5.55 2.06
C VAL A 360 -19.59 -5.50 3.51
N LEU A 361 -18.75 -5.11 4.47
CA LEU A 361 -19.15 -4.88 5.86
C LEU A 361 -20.21 -3.78 5.95
N GLY A 362 -19.97 -2.65 5.29
CA GLY A 362 -20.89 -1.52 5.28
C GLY A 362 -22.21 -1.89 4.58
N ALA A 363 -22.17 -2.62 3.47
CA ALA A 363 -23.37 -3.10 2.78
C ALA A 363 -24.18 -4.04 3.68
N SER A 364 -23.54 -4.98 4.38
CA SER A 364 -24.18 -5.85 5.37
C SER A 364 -24.85 -5.04 6.49
N PHE A 365 -24.11 -4.07 7.04
CA PHE A 365 -24.59 -3.18 8.08
C PHE A 365 -25.78 -2.36 7.61
N GLY A 366 -25.72 -1.76 6.42
CA GLY A 366 -26.80 -0.95 5.84
C GLY A 366 -28.07 -1.75 5.62
N THR A 367 -27.94 -2.99 5.12
CA THR A 367 -29.09 -3.91 4.95
C THR A 367 -29.75 -4.27 6.28
N LEU A 368 -28.99 -4.32 7.38
CA LEU A 368 -29.53 -4.63 8.72
C LEU A 368 -30.21 -3.43 9.39
N VAL A 369 -29.61 -2.23 9.28
CA VAL A 369 -30.10 -1.05 10.02
C VAL A 369 -31.15 -0.25 9.27
N ALA A 370 -31.25 -0.42 7.95
CA ALA A 370 -32.23 0.26 7.10
C ALA A 370 -32.76 -0.66 5.98
N PRO A 371 -33.42 -1.78 6.33
CA PRO A 371 -33.87 -2.78 5.35
C PRO A 371 -34.86 -2.24 4.34
N ASP A 372 -35.66 -1.24 4.72
CA ASP A 372 -36.69 -0.63 3.87
C ASP A 372 -36.12 0.38 2.86
N ARG A 373 -34.80 0.63 2.86
CA ARG A 373 -34.14 1.59 1.98
C ARG A 373 -33.31 0.88 0.93
N PRO A 374 -33.70 0.93 -0.35
CA PRO A 374 -32.98 0.22 -1.43
C PRO A 374 -31.50 0.58 -1.56
N GLN A 375 -31.14 1.84 -1.19
CA GLN A 375 -29.77 2.35 -1.30
C GLN A 375 -28.93 2.15 -0.04
N ALA A 376 -29.47 1.57 1.03
CA ALA A 376 -28.75 1.45 2.30
C ALA A 376 -27.44 0.66 2.16
N ALA A 377 -27.48 -0.45 1.43
CA ALA A 377 -26.29 -1.25 1.15
C ALA A 377 -25.18 -0.42 0.48
N ALA A 378 -25.52 0.37 -0.55
CA ALA A 378 -24.56 1.23 -1.26
C ALA A 378 -24.03 2.36 -0.37
N VAL A 379 -24.91 3.09 0.34
CA VAL A 379 -24.54 4.21 1.21
C VAL A 379 -23.59 3.75 2.31
N PHE A 380 -24.01 2.79 3.11
CA PHE A 380 -23.17 2.30 4.21
C PHE A 380 -21.96 1.50 3.69
N GLY A 381 -22.05 0.88 2.50
CA GLY A 381 -20.94 0.24 1.85
C GLY A 381 -19.81 1.22 1.49
N VAL A 382 -20.14 2.35 0.86
CA VAL A 382 -19.19 3.43 0.54
C VAL A 382 -18.52 3.97 1.81
N LEU A 383 -19.32 4.20 2.87
CA LEU A 383 -18.79 4.65 4.17
C LEU A 383 -17.88 3.61 4.82
N GLY A 384 -18.27 2.34 4.73
CA GLY A 384 -17.49 1.20 5.26
C GLY A 384 -16.15 1.02 4.54
N MET A 385 -16.09 1.22 3.21
CA MET A 385 -14.82 1.20 2.45
C MET A 385 -13.79 2.13 3.08
N GLY A 386 -14.17 3.40 3.30
CA GLY A 386 -13.31 4.40 3.91
C GLY A 386 -12.96 4.07 5.36
N ALA A 387 -13.92 3.61 6.14
CA ALA A 387 -13.73 3.29 7.55
C ALA A 387 -12.72 2.14 7.76
N VAL A 388 -12.89 0.99 7.08
CA VAL A 388 -11.97 -0.15 7.26
C VAL A 388 -10.58 0.15 6.74
N PHE A 389 -10.46 0.81 5.60
CA PHE A 389 -9.15 1.21 5.08
C PHE A 389 -8.42 2.15 6.04
N SER A 390 -9.11 3.18 6.55
CA SER A 390 -8.51 4.11 7.51
C SER A 390 -8.14 3.44 8.83
N GLY A 391 -8.95 2.51 9.32
CA GLY A 391 -8.67 1.72 10.53
C GLY A 391 -7.41 0.87 10.40
N ALA A 392 -7.16 0.28 9.23
CA ALA A 392 -6.00 -0.55 8.94
C ALA A 392 -4.73 0.28 8.62
N ALA A 393 -4.85 1.28 7.75
CA ALA A 393 -3.74 2.06 7.20
C ALA A 393 -3.40 3.31 8.02
N ARG A 394 -4.36 3.85 8.79
CA ARG A 394 -4.30 5.15 9.48
C ARG A 394 -3.97 6.32 8.56
N ALA A 395 -4.63 6.32 7.44
CA ALA A 395 -4.54 7.36 6.42
C ALA A 395 -5.93 7.99 6.20
N PRO A 396 -6.45 8.78 7.17
CA PRO A 396 -7.80 9.33 7.09
C PRO A 396 -8.01 10.28 5.92
N ILE A 397 -7.07 11.17 5.62
CA ILE A 397 -7.21 12.11 4.50
C ILE A 397 -7.25 11.34 3.18
N THR A 398 -6.29 10.46 2.98
CA THR A 398 -6.24 9.56 1.81
C THR A 398 -7.53 8.77 1.66
N SER A 399 -8.06 8.23 2.77
CA SER A 399 -9.28 7.42 2.79
C SER A 399 -10.49 8.20 2.29
N VAL A 400 -10.72 9.40 2.82
CA VAL A 400 -11.85 10.26 2.41
C VAL A 400 -11.73 10.64 0.94
N VAL A 401 -10.57 11.16 0.54
CA VAL A 401 -10.34 11.63 -0.83
C VAL A 401 -10.47 10.50 -1.84
N LEU A 402 -9.90 9.32 -1.52
CA LEU A 402 -9.97 8.16 -2.40
C LEU A 402 -11.41 7.73 -2.67
N ILE A 403 -12.21 7.59 -1.62
CA ILE A 403 -13.59 7.14 -1.76
C ILE A 403 -14.41 8.13 -2.57
N ILE A 404 -14.20 9.43 -2.37
CA ILE A 404 -14.88 10.47 -3.16
C ILE A 404 -14.42 10.42 -4.64
N GLU A 405 -13.12 10.30 -4.92
CA GLU A 405 -12.63 10.21 -6.31
C GLU A 405 -13.09 8.93 -7.01
N MET A 406 -13.14 7.79 -6.30
CA MET A 406 -13.58 6.51 -6.88
C MET A 406 -15.08 6.46 -7.17
N THR A 407 -15.90 7.13 -6.34
CA THR A 407 -17.38 6.99 -6.40
C THR A 407 -18.09 8.23 -6.95
N GLY A 408 -17.45 9.40 -6.92
CA GLY A 408 -18.08 10.67 -7.28
C GLY A 408 -19.16 11.15 -6.29
N GLN A 409 -19.31 10.51 -5.12
CA GLN A 409 -20.41 10.73 -4.18
C GLN A 409 -20.09 11.83 -3.15
N TYR A 410 -20.04 13.08 -3.59
CA TYR A 410 -19.76 14.24 -2.72
C TYR A 410 -20.79 14.45 -1.61
N SER A 411 -22.04 14.02 -1.83
CA SER A 411 -23.11 14.05 -0.82
C SER A 411 -22.78 13.25 0.45
N LEU A 412 -21.92 12.24 0.34
CA LEU A 412 -21.49 11.40 1.45
C LEU A 412 -20.22 11.93 2.15
N LEU A 413 -19.66 13.07 1.76
CA LEU A 413 -18.40 13.59 2.30
C LEU A 413 -18.43 13.71 3.84
N THR A 414 -19.45 14.40 4.38
CA THR A 414 -19.57 14.61 5.84
C THR A 414 -19.71 13.31 6.64
N PRO A 415 -20.65 12.41 6.30
CA PRO A 415 -20.76 11.13 7.00
C PRO A 415 -19.52 10.24 6.81
N LEU A 416 -18.85 10.30 5.64
CA LEU A 416 -17.62 9.58 5.40
C LEU A 416 -16.49 10.09 6.31
N MET A 417 -16.35 11.41 6.47
CA MET A 417 -15.38 11.98 7.41
C MET A 417 -15.62 11.53 8.84
N LEU A 418 -16.87 11.46 9.29
CA LEU A 418 -17.23 10.96 10.62
C LEU A 418 -16.82 9.49 10.80
N ALA A 419 -17.22 8.61 9.87
CA ALA A 419 -16.88 7.19 9.91
C ALA A 419 -15.37 6.96 9.91
N VAL A 420 -14.64 7.65 9.04
CA VAL A 420 -13.18 7.57 8.90
C VAL A 420 -12.45 8.07 10.15
N ALA A 421 -12.91 9.20 10.73
CA ALA A 421 -12.32 9.76 11.95
C ALA A 421 -12.47 8.79 13.13
N LEU A 422 -13.68 8.27 13.36
CA LEU A 422 -13.94 7.31 14.44
C LEU A 422 -13.19 6.00 14.23
N SER A 423 -13.10 5.52 13.00
CA SER A 423 -12.31 4.33 12.66
C SER A 423 -10.83 4.54 12.95
N THR A 424 -10.27 5.69 12.56
CA THR A 424 -8.87 6.02 12.82
C THR A 424 -8.57 6.07 14.32
N VAL A 425 -9.45 6.70 15.08
CA VAL A 425 -9.34 6.79 16.55
C VAL A 425 -9.39 5.41 17.17
N THR A 426 -10.37 4.58 16.78
CA THR A 426 -10.50 3.19 17.24
C THR A 426 -9.23 2.38 16.92
N GLY A 427 -8.69 2.51 15.70
CA GLY A 427 -7.45 1.86 15.30
C GLY A 427 -6.25 2.29 16.15
N ARG A 428 -6.16 3.58 16.52
CA ARG A 428 -5.09 4.11 17.39
C ARG A 428 -5.15 3.57 18.81
N PHE A 429 -6.36 3.36 19.34
CA PHE A 429 -6.53 2.76 20.68
C PHE A 429 -6.15 1.27 20.70
N LEU A 430 -6.44 0.52 19.64
CA LEU A 430 -6.26 -0.93 19.61
C LEU A 430 -4.84 -1.41 19.27
N THR A 431 -4.09 -0.62 18.51
CA THR A 431 -2.72 -0.99 18.09
C THR A 431 -1.83 0.22 17.94
N ARG A 432 -0.52 0.04 18.07
CA ARG A 432 0.49 1.09 17.84
C ARG A 432 1.02 1.10 16.41
N SER A 433 0.86 0.01 15.67
CA SER A 433 1.37 -0.15 14.31
C SER A 433 0.23 -0.10 13.30
N THR A 434 0.50 0.38 12.09
CA THR A 434 -0.39 0.27 10.92
C THR A 434 -0.15 -1.05 10.21
N ILE A 435 -1.03 -1.42 9.28
CA ILE A 435 -0.83 -2.61 8.44
C ILE A 435 0.48 -2.59 7.64
N TYR A 436 1.05 -1.41 7.36
CA TYR A 436 2.33 -1.24 6.67
C TYR A 436 3.53 -1.23 7.61
N THR A 437 3.42 -0.53 8.74
CA THR A 437 4.55 -0.39 9.68
C THR A 437 4.77 -1.64 10.52
N GLU A 438 3.75 -2.48 10.71
CA GLU A 438 3.87 -3.74 11.41
C GLU A 438 4.81 -4.72 10.67
N GLU A 439 4.78 -4.73 9.33
CA GLU A 439 5.71 -5.53 8.54
C GLU A 439 7.17 -5.13 8.81
N LEU A 440 7.43 -3.83 8.85
CA LEU A 440 8.77 -3.31 9.13
C LEU A 440 9.21 -3.61 10.56
N ARG A 441 8.31 -3.45 11.53
CA ARG A 441 8.57 -3.76 12.94
C ARG A 441 8.96 -5.23 13.13
N ARG A 442 8.25 -6.15 12.49
CA ARG A 442 8.53 -7.61 12.56
C ARG A 442 9.87 -8.00 11.93
N ARG A 443 10.34 -7.23 10.96
CA ARG A 443 11.67 -7.39 10.36
C ARG A 443 12.79 -6.70 11.16
N GLY A 444 12.50 -6.18 12.37
CA GLY A 444 13.45 -5.41 13.18
C GLY A 444 13.75 -4.01 12.64
N MET A 445 13.00 -3.56 11.64
CA MET A 445 13.16 -2.26 11.00
C MET A 445 12.25 -1.24 11.70
N ILE A 446 12.75 -0.63 12.79
CA ILE A 446 11.98 0.33 13.57
C ILE A 446 11.98 1.68 12.85
N ILE A 447 10.82 2.11 12.38
CA ILE A 447 10.55 3.47 11.93
C ILE A 447 9.84 4.19 13.06
N LYS A 448 10.43 5.28 13.56
CA LYS A 448 9.71 6.18 14.48
C LYS A 448 8.49 6.72 13.74
N ASP A 449 7.30 6.43 14.25
CA ASP A 449 6.07 7.01 13.75
C ASP A 449 5.99 8.47 14.23
N PRO A 450 6.11 9.47 13.34
CA PRO A 450 6.03 10.88 13.75
C PRO A 450 4.61 11.26 14.21
N GLN A 451 3.60 10.46 13.85
CA GLN A 451 2.20 10.61 14.26
C GLN A 451 1.86 9.78 15.51
N ALA A 452 2.81 8.97 16.02
CA ALA A 452 2.59 8.33 17.31
C ALA A 452 2.33 9.45 18.33
N PRO A 453 1.17 9.45 19.02
CA PRO A 453 0.94 10.42 20.07
C PRO A 453 2.11 10.26 21.03
N THR A 454 2.93 11.28 21.17
CA THR A 454 3.72 11.43 22.36
C THR A 454 2.67 11.41 23.47
N SER A 455 2.50 10.24 24.09
CA SER A 455 1.54 10.11 25.18
C SER A 455 1.84 11.26 26.14
N VAL A 456 0.82 11.92 26.65
CA VAL A 456 0.99 12.97 27.68
C VAL A 456 1.92 12.41 28.75
N GLY A 457 1.82 11.10 29.08
CA GLY A 457 2.76 10.38 29.93
C GLY A 457 4.18 10.30 29.42
N ALA A 458 4.45 10.16 28.11
CA ALA A 458 5.82 10.17 27.60
C ALA A 458 6.43 11.58 27.63
N ARG A 459 5.65 12.63 27.38
CA ARG A 459 6.09 14.03 27.55
C ARG A 459 6.32 14.38 29.01
N VAL A 460 5.44 13.93 29.88
CA VAL A 460 5.63 14.12 31.36
C VAL A 460 6.84 13.34 31.81
N GLN A 461 7.06 12.12 31.36
CA GLN A 461 8.22 11.31 31.74
C GLN A 461 9.54 11.83 31.16
N GLU A 462 9.51 12.40 29.97
CA GLU A 462 10.66 13.02 29.31
C GLU A 462 10.97 14.38 29.95
N HIS A 463 9.96 15.17 30.27
CA HIS A 463 10.11 16.41 31.08
C HIS A 463 10.58 16.10 32.49
N TRP A 464 10.05 15.06 33.14
CA TRP A 464 10.51 14.61 34.45
C TRP A 464 11.96 14.13 34.44
N ARG A 465 12.38 13.36 33.39
CA ARG A 465 13.77 12.95 33.21
C ARG A 465 14.73 14.10 32.90
N GLN A 466 14.26 15.16 32.24
CA GLN A 466 15.05 16.36 31.98
C GLN A 466 15.19 17.23 33.20
N THR A 467 14.14 17.35 34.01
CA THR A 467 14.14 18.16 35.22
C THR A 467 14.74 17.43 36.44
N HIS A 468 14.79 16.10 36.43
CA HIS A 468 15.33 15.29 37.54
C HIS A 468 16.54 14.45 37.10
N ARG A 469 17.35 14.93 36.16
CA ARG A 469 18.68 14.37 35.94
C ARG A 469 19.49 14.55 37.22
N PRO A 470 19.98 13.46 37.86
CA PRO A 470 20.90 13.60 38.97
C PRO A 470 22.13 14.39 38.51
N ALA A 471 22.53 15.40 39.26
CA ALA A 471 23.68 16.25 38.97
C ALA A 471 25.03 15.48 38.89
N ASP A 472 25.05 14.22 39.32
CA ASP A 472 26.25 13.36 39.38
C ASP A 472 26.85 12.92 38.01
N ARG A 473 26.17 13.22 36.86
CA ARG A 473 26.77 12.90 35.55
C ARG A 473 27.47 14.10 34.90
N ALA A 474 27.13 15.32 35.26
CA ALA A 474 27.79 16.50 34.71
C ALA A 474 29.24 16.65 35.22
N ASP A 475 29.54 16.15 36.42
CA ASP A 475 30.89 16.20 37.02
C ASP A 475 31.85 15.10 36.47
N ARG A 476 31.33 14.01 35.92
CA ARG A 476 32.20 12.96 35.38
C ARG A 476 32.67 13.26 33.95
N ASP A 477 31.88 13.98 33.14
CA ASP A 477 32.27 14.35 31.79
C ASP A 477 33.12 15.64 31.78
N GLY A 478 32.96 16.54 32.78
CA GLY A 478 33.81 17.71 32.99
C GLY A 478 35.21 17.36 33.47
N ASN A 479 35.36 16.30 34.26
CA ASN A 479 36.63 15.87 34.81
C ASN A 479 37.44 14.96 33.85
N SER A 480 36.82 14.38 32.82
CA SER A 480 37.51 13.61 31.79
C SER A 480 38.11 14.51 30.71
N SER A 481 37.51 15.65 30.42
CA SER A 481 38.04 16.65 29.49
C SER A 481 39.18 17.47 30.12
N ALA A 482 39.08 17.76 31.42
CA ALA A 482 40.14 18.47 32.18
C ALA A 482 41.42 17.59 32.38
N ARG A 483 41.27 16.26 32.48
CA ARG A 483 42.42 15.33 32.56
C ARG A 483 43.09 15.06 31.22
N ARG A 484 42.42 15.24 30.10
CA ARG A 484 43.04 15.16 28.76
C ARG A 484 43.78 16.45 28.38
N ALA A 485 43.37 17.61 28.88
CA ALA A 485 44.06 18.87 28.65
C ALA A 485 45.31 19.08 29.57
N ALA A 486 45.43 18.32 30.64
CA ALA A 486 46.57 18.41 31.56
C ALA A 486 47.67 17.35 31.31
N GLY A 487 47.54 16.51 30.28
CA GLY A 487 48.47 15.41 29.99
C GLY A 487 49.44 15.62 28.80
N GLU A 488 49.41 16.80 28.17
CA GLU A 488 50.26 17.08 27.00
C GLU A 488 51.25 18.22 27.24
N ASP A 489 51.79 18.37 28.46
CA ASP A 489 52.93 19.23 28.66
C ASP A 489 53.88 18.63 29.71
N GLY A 490 54.94 18.02 29.28
CA GLY A 490 55.96 17.54 30.20
C GLY A 490 56.89 16.49 29.69
N SER A 491 57.99 16.97 29.13
CA SER A 491 59.33 16.35 29.13
C SER A 491 59.82 15.70 27.84
N ASP A 492 60.38 16.57 27.04
CA ASP A 492 61.66 16.34 26.44
C ASP A 492 62.78 16.62 27.48
N THR A 493 63.70 15.73 27.70
CA THR A 493 65.15 15.94 27.87
C THR A 493 65.86 14.67 28.30
N GLY A 494 66.80 14.23 27.49
CA GLY A 494 68.12 13.97 28.04
C GLY A 494 68.56 12.50 28.25
N GLY A 495 69.48 12.06 27.41
CA GLY A 495 70.70 11.48 27.95
C GLY A 495 70.98 9.99 27.65
N ARG A 496 71.76 9.77 26.58
CA ARG A 496 73.01 8.91 26.50
C ARG A 496 73.11 7.77 27.51
N ARG A 497 73.09 6.54 27.06
CA ARG A 497 74.24 5.64 26.79
C ARG A 497 73.74 4.34 26.15
#